data_b9729ffc7d2e458d7fb5cf9d59a64c83
#
_entry.id   b9729ffc7d2e458d7fb5cf9d59a64c83
#
_cell.length_a   1.000
_cell.length_b   1.000
_cell.length_c   1.000
_cell.angle_alpha   90.00
_cell.angle_beta   90.00
_cell.angle_gamma   90.00
#
_symmetry.space_group_name_H-M   'P 1'
#
loop_
_entity.id
_entity.type
_entity.pdbx_description
1 polymer ?
#
loop_
_entity_poly.entity_id
_entity_poly.type
_entity_poly.pdbx_seq_one_letter_code
_entity_poly.pdbx_strand_id
1 'polypeptide(L)'
;KYKNNNFEFLIEKKPLGTGGAIKNVINNKLISDDESFMVLNGDTYVEFSFKNMIIKHKNENAKLTMLLRKNTNSKRYGIVNVDDEKVISYNEKSNSEEGFINAGVYIMKSSVFKNYKLNKCFSLEKDFLEPYISKINANYFISKDYFIDIGIKEDYLKAQKELVFTK
;
A
#
# COMPACT_ATOMS: atom_id res chain seq x y z
N LYS A 1 25.42 -5.75 -7.30
CA LYS A 1 24.57 -6.19 -8.44
C LYS A 1 23.63 -5.09 -8.94
N TYR A 2 23.46 -3.99 -8.20
CA TYR A 2 22.55 -2.89 -8.48
C TYR A 2 23.24 -1.53 -8.59
N LYS A 3 24.48 -1.49 -9.09
CA LYS A 3 25.35 -0.29 -9.12
C LYS A 3 24.84 0.88 -9.98
N ASN A 4 23.81 0.69 -10.80
CA ASN A 4 23.32 1.71 -11.73
C ASN A 4 21.90 2.22 -11.42
N ASN A 5 21.31 1.84 -10.29
CA ASN A 5 20.00 2.33 -9.90
C ASN A 5 20.14 3.43 -8.86
N ASN A 6 19.42 4.52 -9.02
CA ASN A 6 19.33 5.60 -8.05
C ASN A 6 18.55 5.13 -6.82
N PHE A 7 19.22 4.42 -5.91
CA PHE A 7 18.64 4.04 -4.63
C PHE A 7 19.05 5.05 -3.57
N GLU A 8 18.08 5.54 -2.83
CA GLU A 8 18.30 6.28 -1.61
C GLU A 8 17.84 5.45 -0.41
N PHE A 9 18.65 5.43 0.64
CA PHE A 9 18.36 4.70 1.87
C PHE A 9 18.04 5.68 2.98
N LEU A 10 16.83 5.59 3.52
CA LEU A 10 16.44 6.36 4.69
C LEU A 10 16.53 5.46 5.94
N ILE A 11 17.62 5.64 6.70
CA ILE A 11 17.90 4.81 7.87
C ILE A 11 17.11 5.34 9.07
N GLU A 12 16.30 4.48 9.67
CA GLU A 12 15.58 4.76 10.89
C GLU A 12 16.39 4.40 12.12
N LYS A 13 16.60 5.38 13.03
CA LYS A 13 17.27 5.12 14.33
C LYS A 13 16.40 4.30 15.29
N LYS A 14 15.07 4.38 15.12
CA LYS A 14 14.06 3.60 15.83
C LYS A 14 12.92 3.33 14.84
N PRO A 15 12.28 2.16 14.91
CA PRO A 15 11.15 1.84 14.03
C PRO A 15 10.07 2.92 14.08
N LEU A 16 9.67 3.42 12.93
CA LEU A 16 8.65 4.47 12.80
C LEU A 16 7.26 3.90 12.49
N GLY A 17 7.16 2.61 12.20
CA GLY A 17 5.97 1.97 11.65
C GLY A 17 5.77 2.30 10.18
N THR A 18 4.86 1.58 9.52
CA THR A 18 4.64 1.69 8.07
C THR A 18 4.28 3.11 7.63
N GLY A 19 3.36 3.76 8.31
CA GLY A 19 2.95 5.13 8.02
C GLY A 19 4.01 6.18 8.41
N GLY A 20 4.70 5.97 9.53
CA GLY A 20 5.77 6.86 9.99
C GLY A 20 6.97 6.86 9.05
N ALA A 21 7.32 5.71 8.46
CA ALA A 21 8.36 5.59 7.44
C ALA A 21 8.02 6.42 6.20
N ILE A 22 6.80 6.28 5.67
CA ILE A 22 6.33 7.06 4.51
C ILE A 22 6.34 8.56 4.82
N LYS A 23 5.82 8.98 5.98
CA LYS A 23 5.83 10.37 6.40
C LYS A 23 7.25 10.92 6.55
N ASN A 24 8.20 10.09 6.96
CA ASN A 24 9.60 10.45 7.06
C ASN A 24 10.23 10.74 5.69
N VAL A 25 9.91 9.96 4.66
CA VAL A 25 10.33 10.22 3.26
C VAL A 25 9.82 11.58 2.79
N ILE A 26 8.55 11.89 3.04
CA ILE A 26 7.93 13.18 2.67
C ILE A 26 8.60 14.33 3.42
N ASN A 27 8.81 14.20 4.72
CA ASN A 27 9.41 15.24 5.56
C ASN A 27 10.88 15.55 5.21
N ASN A 28 11.61 14.57 4.69
CA ASN A 28 12.99 14.75 4.20
C ASN A 28 13.04 15.30 2.76
N LYS A 29 11.88 15.67 2.18
CA LYS A 29 11.76 16.26 0.84
C LYS A 29 12.37 15.39 -0.27
N LEU A 30 12.36 14.08 -0.10
CA LEU A 30 12.72 13.13 -1.16
C LEU A 30 11.63 13.04 -2.23
N ILE A 31 10.46 13.58 -1.94
CA ILE A 31 9.29 13.70 -2.82
C ILE A 31 8.88 15.17 -2.84
N SER A 32 8.66 15.71 -4.02
CA SER A 32 8.26 17.12 -4.20
C SER A 32 6.86 17.38 -3.61
N ASP A 33 6.60 18.65 -3.30
CA ASP A 33 5.27 19.05 -2.83
C ASP A 33 4.21 18.74 -3.89
N ASP A 34 3.09 18.17 -3.44
CA ASP A 34 1.94 17.73 -4.25
C ASP A 34 2.25 16.67 -5.32
N GLU A 35 3.43 16.09 -5.29
CA GLU A 35 3.80 14.97 -6.16
C GLU A 35 3.11 13.68 -5.71
N SER A 36 2.79 12.81 -6.68
CA SER A 36 2.30 11.45 -6.42
C SER A 36 3.45 10.46 -6.54
N PHE A 37 3.55 9.56 -5.58
CA PHE A 37 4.57 8.52 -5.52
C PHE A 37 3.95 7.16 -5.19
N MET A 38 4.66 6.10 -5.55
CA MET A 38 4.22 4.74 -5.28
C MET A 38 4.89 4.21 -4.01
N VAL A 39 4.11 3.53 -3.19
CA VAL A 39 4.56 2.81 -1.99
C VAL A 39 4.27 1.34 -2.20
N LEU A 40 5.26 0.50 -1.88
CA LEU A 40 5.14 -0.96 -1.97
C LEU A 40 5.61 -1.57 -0.65
N ASN A 41 4.86 -2.52 -0.13
CA ASN A 41 5.33 -3.36 0.96
C ASN A 41 6.51 -4.21 0.49
N GLY A 42 7.52 -4.38 1.34
CA GLY A 42 8.74 -5.12 0.99
C GLY A 42 8.61 -6.64 1.07
N ASP A 43 7.51 -7.14 1.60
CA ASP A 43 7.19 -8.54 1.84
C ASP A 43 5.99 -9.05 1.01
N THR A 44 5.59 -8.29 0.01
CA THR A 44 4.47 -8.63 -0.87
C THR A 44 4.91 -8.62 -2.34
N TYR A 45 4.57 -9.66 -3.07
CA TYR A 45 4.67 -9.69 -4.52
C TYR A 45 3.26 -9.73 -5.13
N VAL A 46 3.00 -8.84 -6.06
CA VAL A 46 1.72 -8.76 -6.77
C VAL A 46 1.92 -8.34 -8.22
N GLU A 47 1.27 -9.01 -9.13
CA GLU A 47 1.25 -8.66 -10.55
C GLU A 47 0.07 -7.73 -10.84
N PHE A 48 0.34 -6.60 -11.50
CA PHE A 48 -0.68 -5.63 -11.91
C PHE A 48 -0.14 -4.66 -12.96
N SER A 49 -1.03 -3.94 -13.61
CA SER A 49 -0.65 -2.90 -14.56
C SER A 49 -0.33 -1.59 -13.85
N PHE A 50 0.95 -1.29 -13.64
CA PHE A 50 1.43 -0.02 -13.09
C PHE A 50 0.87 1.17 -13.88
N LYS A 51 0.94 1.10 -15.21
CA LYS A 51 0.45 2.16 -16.11
C LYS A 51 -1.02 2.47 -15.86
N ASN A 52 -1.87 1.44 -15.80
CA ASN A 52 -3.31 1.64 -15.65
C ASN A 52 -3.67 2.18 -14.26
N MET A 53 -2.98 1.72 -13.21
CA MET A 53 -3.16 2.24 -11.85
C MET A 53 -2.77 3.72 -11.75
N ILE A 54 -1.66 4.12 -12.38
CA ILE A 54 -1.23 5.53 -12.43
C ILE A 54 -2.23 6.39 -13.21
N ILE A 55 -2.73 5.91 -14.35
CA ILE A 55 -3.74 6.62 -15.16
C ILE A 55 -5.01 6.82 -14.31
N LYS A 56 -5.51 5.78 -13.65
CA LYS A 56 -6.69 5.89 -12.79
C LYS A 56 -6.48 6.90 -11.67
N HIS A 57 -5.34 6.82 -10.96
CA HIS A 57 -5.01 7.76 -9.88
C HIS A 57 -5.05 9.22 -10.34
N LYS A 58 -4.48 9.50 -11.51
CA LYS A 58 -4.43 10.85 -12.09
C LYS A 58 -5.80 11.34 -12.56
N ASN A 59 -6.54 10.51 -13.30
CA ASN A 59 -7.85 10.89 -13.85
C ASN A 59 -8.84 11.26 -12.76
N GLU A 60 -8.78 10.60 -11.63
CA GLU A 60 -9.68 10.83 -10.51
C GLU A 60 -9.14 11.82 -9.47
N ASN A 61 -7.96 12.40 -9.76
CA ASN A 61 -7.27 13.33 -8.85
C ASN A 61 -7.26 12.82 -7.40
N ALA A 62 -7.02 11.53 -7.23
CA ALA A 62 -7.06 10.87 -5.94
C ALA A 62 -5.90 11.34 -5.05
N LYS A 63 -6.13 11.40 -3.72
CA LYS A 63 -5.03 11.56 -2.75
C LYS A 63 -4.36 10.24 -2.41
N LEU A 64 -5.11 9.16 -2.57
CA LEU A 64 -4.66 7.80 -2.33
C LEU A 64 -5.34 6.88 -3.33
N THR A 65 -4.60 5.97 -3.94
CA THR A 65 -5.14 4.82 -4.69
C THR A 65 -4.54 3.56 -4.12
N MET A 66 -5.38 2.63 -3.68
CA MET A 66 -4.97 1.35 -3.11
C MET A 66 -5.06 0.25 -4.17
N LEU A 67 -4.06 -0.62 -4.23
CA LEU A 67 -4.19 -1.87 -4.96
C LEU A 67 -4.97 -2.87 -4.12
N LEU A 68 -6.07 -3.35 -4.66
CA LEU A 68 -6.93 -4.34 -4.01
C LEU A 68 -6.92 -5.65 -4.76
N ARG A 69 -7.18 -6.71 -4.01
CA ARG A 69 -7.39 -8.05 -4.55
C ARG A 69 -8.64 -8.67 -3.93
N LYS A 70 -9.46 -9.34 -4.73
CA LYS A 70 -10.52 -10.18 -4.17
C LYS A 70 -9.91 -11.44 -3.57
N ASN A 71 -10.23 -11.74 -2.33
CA ASN A 71 -9.75 -12.92 -1.61
C ASN A 71 -10.93 -13.67 -0.98
N THR A 72 -10.87 -14.99 -1.00
CA THR A 72 -11.82 -15.91 -0.39
C THR A 72 -11.37 -16.44 0.99
N ASN A 73 -10.16 -16.04 1.45
CA ASN A 73 -9.64 -16.36 2.78
C ASN A 73 -8.96 -15.12 3.38
N SER A 74 -9.79 -14.15 3.74
CA SER A 74 -9.33 -12.82 4.12
C SER A 74 -8.96 -12.67 5.60
N LYS A 75 -9.06 -13.71 6.42
CA LYS A 75 -8.81 -13.66 7.88
C LYS A 75 -7.44 -13.09 8.29
N ARG A 76 -6.46 -13.12 7.38
CA ARG A 76 -5.09 -12.62 7.60
C ARG A 76 -4.88 -11.18 7.17
N TYR A 77 -5.81 -10.61 6.40
CA TYR A 77 -5.63 -9.33 5.73
C TYR A 77 -6.69 -8.33 6.16
N GLY A 78 -6.34 -7.06 6.10
CA GLY A 78 -7.30 -5.99 6.26
C GLY A 78 -8.33 -5.97 5.11
N ILE A 79 -9.61 -5.90 5.47
CA ILE A 79 -10.73 -5.85 4.52
C ILE A 79 -11.01 -4.41 4.12
N VAL A 80 -11.18 -4.21 2.83
CA VAL A 80 -11.50 -2.93 2.20
C VAL A 80 -12.91 -3.00 1.63
N ASN A 81 -13.79 -2.11 2.10
CA ASN A 81 -15.10 -1.92 1.49
C ASN A 81 -15.02 -0.78 0.48
N VAL A 82 -15.64 -1.02 -0.65
CA VAL A 82 -15.68 -0.07 -1.77
C VAL A 82 -17.12 0.18 -2.19
N ASP A 83 -17.38 1.40 -2.63
CA ASP A 83 -18.65 1.79 -3.22
C ASP A 83 -18.34 2.65 -4.44
N ASP A 84 -18.94 2.29 -5.57
CA ASP A 84 -18.64 2.89 -6.87
C ASP A 84 -17.11 2.89 -7.14
N GLU A 85 -16.49 4.04 -7.29
CA GLU A 85 -15.05 4.18 -7.56
C GLU A 85 -14.22 4.51 -6.30
N LYS A 86 -14.81 4.45 -5.10
CA LYS A 86 -14.20 4.91 -3.86
C LYS A 86 -14.00 3.81 -2.82
N VAL A 87 -12.95 3.97 -2.04
CA VAL A 87 -12.79 3.21 -0.79
C VAL A 87 -13.58 3.91 0.31
N ILE A 88 -14.54 3.20 0.90
CA ILE A 88 -15.43 3.73 1.94
C ILE A 88 -15.02 3.34 3.36
N SER A 89 -14.41 2.18 3.52
CA SER A 89 -13.85 1.77 4.81
C SER A 89 -12.70 0.78 4.66
N TYR A 90 -11.85 0.76 5.68
CA TYR A 90 -10.76 -0.19 5.86
C TYR A 90 -10.86 -0.77 7.27
N ASN A 91 -10.78 -2.08 7.41
CA ASN A 91 -10.78 -2.77 8.69
C ASN A 91 -9.56 -3.70 8.73
N GLU A 92 -8.56 -3.36 9.53
CA GLU A 92 -7.31 -4.12 9.66
C GLU A 92 -7.54 -5.55 10.16
N LYS A 93 -8.55 -5.75 11.02
CA LYS A 93 -8.98 -7.06 11.49
C LYS A 93 -10.44 -7.27 11.16
N SER A 94 -10.74 -8.24 10.33
CA SER A 94 -12.09 -8.63 9.98
C SER A 94 -12.27 -10.14 10.17
N ASN A 95 -13.45 -10.53 10.63
CA ASN A 95 -13.87 -11.92 10.67
C ASN A 95 -14.53 -12.38 9.35
N SER A 96 -14.57 -11.51 8.34
CA SER A 96 -15.10 -11.86 7.02
C SER A 96 -14.20 -12.87 6.33
N GLU A 97 -14.80 -13.87 5.71
CA GLU A 97 -14.08 -14.88 4.93
C GLU A 97 -13.83 -14.42 3.48
N GLU A 98 -14.64 -13.49 2.99
CA GLU A 98 -14.54 -12.97 1.62
C GLU A 98 -14.55 -11.43 1.61
N GLY A 99 -13.85 -10.85 0.66
CA GLY A 99 -13.84 -9.41 0.44
C GLY A 99 -12.65 -8.95 -0.39
N PHE A 100 -12.56 -7.64 -0.55
CA PHE A 100 -11.34 -7.04 -1.07
C PHE A 100 -10.33 -6.90 0.06
N ILE A 101 -9.12 -7.35 -0.21
CA ILE A 101 -7.97 -7.17 0.68
C ILE A 101 -7.03 -6.11 0.14
N ASN A 102 -6.31 -5.47 1.05
CA ASN A 102 -5.21 -4.57 0.72
C ASN A 102 -4.00 -5.39 0.24
N ALA A 103 -3.55 -5.14 -0.98
CA ALA A 103 -2.43 -5.84 -1.58
C ALA A 103 -1.06 -5.18 -1.30
N GLY A 104 -0.98 -4.22 -0.36
CA GLY A 104 0.28 -3.60 0.04
C GLY A 104 0.93 -2.69 -0.99
N VAL A 105 0.19 -2.22 -1.99
CA VAL A 105 0.65 -1.26 -2.99
C VAL A 105 -0.27 -0.05 -3.00
N TYR A 106 0.35 1.14 -3.02
CA TYR A 106 -0.39 2.40 -2.99
C TYR A 106 0.22 3.42 -3.94
N ILE A 107 -0.60 4.30 -4.49
CA ILE A 107 -0.16 5.59 -5.03
C ILE A 107 -0.70 6.68 -4.11
N MET A 108 0.19 7.54 -3.62
CA MET A 108 -0.14 8.59 -2.66
C MET A 108 0.33 9.94 -3.14
N LYS A 109 -0.44 11.01 -2.90
CA LYS A 109 0.08 12.37 -2.96
C LYS A 109 0.92 12.67 -1.71
N SER A 110 1.99 13.43 -1.85
CA SER A 110 2.82 13.84 -0.70
C SER A 110 2.03 14.62 0.36
N SER A 111 0.92 15.21 -0.01
CA SER A 111 0.00 15.91 0.89
C SER A 111 -1.00 15.00 1.63
N VAL A 112 -0.94 13.67 1.46
CA VAL A 112 -1.92 12.72 2.00
C VAL A 112 -2.10 12.82 3.53
N PHE A 113 -1.03 13.10 4.28
CA PHE A 113 -1.05 13.21 5.74
C PHE A 113 -1.29 14.62 6.28
N LYS A 114 -1.36 15.66 5.40
CA LYS A 114 -1.27 17.08 5.80
C LYS A 114 -2.31 17.51 6.85
N ASN A 115 -3.51 16.98 6.78
CA ASN A 115 -4.64 17.43 7.62
C ASN A 115 -4.91 16.50 8.82
N TYR A 116 -4.00 15.58 9.13
CA TYR A 116 -4.21 14.56 10.15
C TYR A 116 -3.16 14.68 11.26
N LYS A 117 -3.63 14.62 12.52
CA LYS A 117 -2.73 14.57 13.69
C LYS A 117 -2.24 13.12 13.85
N LEU A 118 -1.02 12.86 13.41
CA LEU A 118 -0.38 11.56 13.47
C LEU A 118 0.88 11.67 14.32
N ASN A 119 1.12 10.67 15.15
CA ASN A 119 2.34 10.52 15.91
C ASN A 119 3.56 10.41 14.97
N LYS A 120 4.77 10.45 15.50
CA LYS A 120 5.99 10.22 14.73
C LYS A 120 6.09 8.75 14.29
N CYS A 121 5.72 7.83 15.20
CA CYS A 121 5.65 6.40 14.95
C CYS A 121 4.17 6.01 14.85
N PHE A 122 3.75 5.49 13.68
CA PHE A 122 2.37 5.06 13.46
C PHE A 122 2.27 4.01 12.34
N SER A 123 1.27 3.15 12.42
CA SER A 123 0.90 2.22 11.35
C SER A 123 0.09 2.95 10.28
N LEU A 124 0.43 2.75 9.01
CA LEU A 124 -0.36 3.24 7.90
C LEU A 124 -1.80 2.70 8.00
N GLU A 125 -1.94 1.43 8.28
CA GLU A 125 -3.19 0.70 8.28
C GLU A 125 -4.08 1.08 9.47
N LYS A 126 -3.58 0.89 10.70
CA LYS A 126 -4.36 1.07 11.94
C LYS A 126 -4.57 2.53 12.32
N ASP A 127 -3.51 3.32 12.19
CA ASP A 127 -3.53 4.68 12.74
C ASP A 127 -3.93 5.73 11.69
N PHE A 128 -3.96 5.35 10.40
CA PHE A 128 -4.31 6.27 9.33
C PHE A 128 -5.44 5.76 8.42
N LEU A 129 -5.30 4.59 7.78
CA LEU A 129 -6.33 4.12 6.86
C LEU A 129 -7.65 3.82 7.60
N GLU A 130 -7.60 3.02 8.66
CA GLU A 130 -8.80 2.61 9.39
C GLU A 130 -9.64 3.81 9.91
N PRO A 131 -9.06 4.83 10.59
CA PRO A 131 -9.84 5.95 11.11
C PRO A 131 -10.16 7.05 10.08
N TYR A 132 -9.42 7.14 8.96
CA TYR A 132 -9.52 8.31 8.09
C TYR A 132 -9.82 8.02 6.63
N ILE A 133 -9.84 6.77 6.16
CA ILE A 133 -9.98 6.44 4.74
C ILE A 133 -11.24 7.04 4.12
N SER A 134 -12.36 7.05 4.84
CA SER A 134 -13.63 7.64 4.39
C SER A 134 -13.59 9.18 4.22
N LYS A 135 -12.58 9.83 4.81
CA LYS A 135 -12.37 11.29 4.73
C LYS A 135 -11.31 11.68 3.70
N ILE A 136 -10.64 10.69 3.13
CA ILE A 136 -9.63 10.87 2.09
C ILE A 136 -10.30 10.67 0.74
N ASN A 137 -9.91 11.45 -0.28
CA ASN A 137 -10.27 11.09 -1.65
C ASN A 137 -9.46 9.84 -2.06
N ALA A 138 -9.93 8.68 -1.61
CA ALA A 138 -9.26 7.40 -1.79
C ALA A 138 -10.00 6.55 -2.82
N ASN A 139 -9.25 6.10 -3.82
CA ASN A 139 -9.72 5.22 -4.86
C ASN A 139 -9.03 3.86 -4.75
N TYR A 140 -9.42 2.93 -5.60
CA TYR A 140 -8.81 1.63 -5.66
C TYR A 140 -8.54 1.19 -7.10
N PHE A 141 -7.61 0.26 -7.23
CA PHE A 141 -7.33 -0.49 -8.45
C PHE A 141 -7.35 -1.98 -8.12
N ILE A 142 -8.01 -2.81 -8.92
CA ILE A 142 -8.12 -4.26 -8.65
C ILE A 142 -7.11 -5.00 -9.51
N SER A 143 -6.31 -5.86 -8.87
CA SER A 143 -5.57 -6.92 -9.57
C SER A 143 -6.29 -8.26 -9.40
N LYS A 144 -6.31 -9.04 -10.49
CA LYS A 144 -6.77 -10.44 -10.51
C LYS A 144 -5.60 -11.41 -10.70
N ASP A 145 -4.39 -10.87 -10.94
CA ASP A 145 -3.20 -11.62 -11.28
C ASP A 145 -2.53 -12.23 -10.02
N TYR A 146 -1.33 -12.78 -10.16
CA TYR A 146 -0.65 -13.45 -9.06
C TYR A 146 -0.39 -12.51 -7.87
N PHE A 147 -0.55 -13.07 -6.67
CA PHE A 147 -0.31 -12.38 -5.40
C PHE A 147 0.23 -13.36 -4.37
N ILE A 148 1.26 -12.97 -3.65
CA ILE A 148 1.76 -13.66 -2.47
C ILE A 148 2.35 -12.68 -1.48
N ASP A 149 1.99 -12.84 -0.22
CA ASP A 149 2.55 -12.15 0.94
C ASP A 149 3.43 -13.16 1.68
N ILE A 150 4.72 -12.85 1.79
CA ILE A 150 5.73 -13.74 2.37
C ILE A 150 5.95 -13.51 3.87
N GLY A 151 5.02 -12.84 4.54
CA GLY A 151 5.08 -12.56 5.99
C GLY A 151 5.03 -13.80 6.89
N ILE A 152 4.69 -14.98 6.34
CA ILE A 152 4.78 -16.26 7.05
C ILE A 152 5.69 -17.25 6.31
N LYS A 153 6.26 -18.19 7.07
CA LYS A 153 7.25 -19.15 6.56
C LYS A 153 6.73 -20.00 5.41
N GLU A 154 5.49 -20.44 5.49
CA GLU A 154 4.84 -21.27 4.48
C GLU A 154 4.76 -20.55 3.14
N ASP A 155 4.31 -19.30 3.14
CA ASP A 155 4.19 -18.48 1.93
C ASP A 155 5.57 -18.05 1.40
N TYR A 156 6.54 -17.80 2.28
CA TYR A 156 7.92 -17.58 1.88
C TYR A 156 8.51 -18.78 1.11
N LEU A 157 8.33 -20.01 1.62
CA LEU A 157 8.79 -21.23 0.95
C LEU A 157 8.03 -21.49 -0.35
N LYS A 158 6.75 -21.14 -0.40
CA LYS A 158 5.93 -21.20 -1.62
C LYS A 158 6.46 -20.22 -2.67
N ALA A 159 6.69 -18.97 -2.28
CA ALA A 159 7.23 -17.93 -3.17
C ALA A 159 8.58 -18.34 -3.80
N GLN A 160 9.47 -18.99 -3.03
CA GLN A 160 10.74 -19.49 -3.56
C GLN A 160 10.59 -20.52 -4.67
N LYS A 161 9.48 -21.27 -4.69
CA LYS A 161 9.20 -22.28 -5.72
C LYS A 161 8.46 -21.69 -6.92
N GLU A 162 7.55 -20.76 -6.66
CA GLU A 162 6.64 -20.23 -7.69
C GLU A 162 7.22 -19.00 -8.40
N LEU A 163 7.97 -18.14 -7.69
CA LEU A 163 8.60 -16.97 -8.28
C LEU A 163 9.97 -17.33 -8.88
N VAL A 164 9.96 -18.01 -10.02
CA VAL A 164 11.18 -18.26 -10.80
C VAL A 164 11.51 -17.01 -11.58
N PHE A 165 12.32 -16.14 -11.00
CA PHE A 165 12.88 -15.00 -11.74
C PHE A 165 13.89 -15.55 -12.75
N THR A 166 13.54 -15.55 -14.03
CA THR A 166 14.50 -15.78 -15.12
C THR A 166 15.62 -14.74 -14.99
N LYS A 167 16.85 -15.26 -14.91
CA LYS A 167 18.07 -14.46 -14.82
C LYS A 167 18.35 -13.72 -16.12
#